data_dcc47f5d9bfb7d4d2b25eddc62cb7fd9
#
_entry.id   dcc47f5d9bfb7d4d2b25eddc62cb7fd9
#
_cell.length_a   1.000
_cell.length_b   1.000
_cell.length_c   1.000
_cell.angle_alpha   90.00
_cell.angle_beta   90.00
_cell.angle_gamma   90.00
#
_symmetry.space_group_name_H-M   'P 1'
#
loop_
_entity.id
_entity.type
_entity.pdbx_description
1 polymer ?
#
loop_
_entity_poly.entity_id
_entity_poly.type
_entity_poly.pdbx_seq_one_letter_code
_entity_poly.pdbx_strand_id
1 'polypeptide(L)'
;ANTLIDETKRAATVDFSGVTVSPDALLPHSEQALKDVRLIGALLTAAEATGTSAATLDCIVSYLTSRIQFGRLIGSYQSLKHPTVDILLQMDSARSLIYHAATVLDEGPVSEDAEIACRMAKAQATETLLFAGDRAVQFHGGMGFTYDCDAMLYIRRAQWAQHQYGDAQHHRLHLAKLLLD
;
A
#
# COMPACT_ATOMS: atom_id res chain seq x y z
N ALA A 1 -9.48 1.53 22.00
CA ALA A 1 -9.29 1.00 20.64
C ALA A 1 -10.15 1.82 19.68
N ASN A 2 -9.63 2.10 18.49
CA ASN A 2 -10.33 2.84 17.45
C ASN A 2 -10.90 1.86 16.42
N THR A 3 -12.08 2.19 15.88
CA THR A 3 -12.63 1.44 14.74
C THR A 3 -11.91 1.90 13.46
N LEU A 4 -11.35 0.96 12.73
CA LEU A 4 -10.65 1.20 11.47
C LEU A 4 -11.48 0.71 10.28
N ILE A 5 -11.23 1.30 9.11
CA ILE A 5 -11.86 0.85 7.86
C ILE A 5 -11.44 -0.60 7.52
N ASP A 6 -10.20 -0.97 7.82
CA ASP A 6 -9.71 -2.35 7.75
C ASP A 6 -9.80 -2.96 9.15
N GLU A 7 -10.80 -3.79 9.38
CA GLU A 7 -11.09 -4.43 10.67
C GLU A 7 -10.03 -5.49 11.07
N THR A 8 -9.14 -5.88 10.16
CA THR A 8 -8.01 -6.77 10.46
C THR A 8 -6.85 -6.04 11.12
N LYS A 9 -6.84 -4.72 11.08
CA LYS A 9 -5.86 -3.85 11.73
C LYS A 9 -6.39 -3.33 13.06
N ARG A 10 -5.48 -2.95 13.95
CA ARG A 10 -5.84 -2.40 15.26
C ARG A 10 -5.11 -1.10 15.50
N ALA A 11 -5.81 -0.13 16.08
CA ALA A 11 -5.25 1.13 16.53
C ALA A 11 -5.89 1.56 17.84
N ALA A 12 -5.15 2.35 18.59
CA ALA A 12 -5.62 2.98 19.81
C ALA A 12 -5.00 4.37 19.95
N THR A 13 -5.73 5.25 20.61
CA THR A 13 -5.17 6.49 21.12
C THR A 13 -4.48 6.18 22.44
N VAL A 14 -3.23 6.63 22.60
CA VAL A 14 -2.44 6.48 23.82
C VAL A 14 -2.28 7.85 24.42
N ASP A 15 -2.64 7.99 25.70
CA ASP A 15 -2.46 9.21 26.47
C ASP A 15 -1.25 9.05 27.38
N PHE A 16 -0.27 9.93 27.23
CA PHE A 16 0.95 10.00 28.05
C PHE A 16 0.90 11.08 29.12
N SER A 17 -0.26 11.71 29.36
CA SER A 17 -0.42 12.76 30.39
C SER A 17 -0.04 12.20 31.77
N GLY A 18 0.84 12.93 32.46
CA GLY A 18 1.29 12.54 33.80
C GLY A 18 2.33 11.41 33.84
N VAL A 19 2.78 10.90 32.69
CA VAL A 19 3.89 9.93 32.64
C VAL A 19 5.20 10.67 32.85
N THR A 20 5.98 10.25 33.84
CA THR A 20 7.33 10.74 34.11
C THR A 20 8.33 9.66 33.70
N VAL A 21 9.33 10.03 32.93
CA VAL A 21 10.42 9.13 32.53
C VAL A 21 11.75 9.63 33.08
N SER A 22 12.68 8.73 33.38
CA SER A 22 14.03 9.11 33.79
C SER A 22 14.83 9.63 32.59
N PRO A 23 15.87 10.47 32.82
CA PRO A 23 16.75 10.93 31.74
C PRO A 23 17.39 9.79 30.93
N ASP A 24 17.62 8.64 31.54
CA ASP A 24 18.19 7.45 30.88
C ASP A 24 17.24 6.79 29.88
N ALA A 25 15.95 7.14 29.91
CA ALA A 25 14.95 6.67 28.95
C ALA A 25 14.94 7.52 27.65
N LEU A 26 15.72 8.61 27.60
CA LEU A 26 15.83 9.41 26.39
C LEU A 26 16.75 8.71 25.40
N LEU A 27 16.24 8.46 24.21
CA LEU A 27 17.05 7.87 23.12
C LEU A 27 17.90 8.97 22.47
N PRO A 28 19.25 8.80 22.40
CA PRO A 28 20.09 9.69 21.63
C PRO A 28 19.70 9.61 20.14
N HIS A 29 19.82 10.73 19.43
CA HIS A 29 19.46 10.81 18.00
C HIS A 29 18.02 10.35 17.65
N SER A 30 17.09 10.58 18.57
CA SER A 30 15.70 10.11 18.44
C SER A 30 14.98 10.64 17.19
N GLU A 31 15.32 11.85 16.69
CA GLU A 31 14.74 12.39 15.45
C GLU A 31 15.12 11.57 14.23
N GLN A 32 16.42 11.22 14.09
CA GLN A 32 16.89 10.38 13.00
C GLN A 32 16.30 8.97 13.11
N ALA A 33 16.33 8.37 14.28
CA ALA A 33 15.74 7.04 14.50
C ALA A 33 14.25 7.01 14.15
N LEU A 34 13.49 8.07 14.49
CA LEU A 34 12.08 8.15 14.14
C LEU A 34 11.87 8.32 12.63
N LYS A 35 12.72 9.09 11.95
CA LYS A 35 12.72 9.21 10.50
C LYS A 35 12.95 7.84 9.85
N ASP A 36 13.96 7.12 10.29
CA ASP A 36 14.35 5.80 9.76
C ASP A 36 13.22 4.78 9.95
N VAL A 37 12.64 4.71 11.14
CA VAL A 37 11.48 3.85 11.44
C VAL A 37 10.29 4.15 10.52
N ARG A 38 10.03 5.42 10.23
CA ARG A 38 8.94 5.82 9.32
C ARG A 38 9.21 5.40 7.88
N LEU A 39 10.45 5.54 7.40
CA LEU A 39 10.83 5.15 6.04
C LEU A 39 10.83 3.64 5.85
N ILE A 40 11.38 2.90 6.81
CA ILE A 40 11.33 1.44 6.82
C ILE A 40 9.88 0.94 6.90
N GLY A 41 9.07 1.56 7.78
CA GLY A 41 7.63 1.25 7.89
C GLY A 41 6.87 1.53 6.59
N ALA A 42 7.24 2.59 5.86
CA ALA A 42 6.68 2.89 4.53
C ALA A 42 7.05 1.79 3.52
N LEU A 43 8.31 1.33 3.49
CA LEU A 43 8.75 0.25 2.61
C LEU A 43 8.06 -1.09 2.94
N LEU A 44 7.92 -1.43 4.22
CA LEU A 44 7.20 -2.64 4.64
C LEU A 44 5.72 -2.57 4.26
N THR A 45 5.10 -1.39 4.38
CA THR A 45 3.72 -1.16 3.91
C THR A 45 3.61 -1.29 2.39
N ALA A 46 4.62 -0.83 1.64
CA ALA A 46 4.67 -1.00 0.19
C ALA A 46 4.76 -2.49 -0.21
N ALA A 47 5.56 -3.27 0.50
CA ALA A 47 5.67 -4.72 0.28
C ALA A 47 4.34 -5.44 0.57
N GLU A 48 3.68 -5.12 1.68
CA GLU A 48 2.34 -5.63 2.01
C GLU A 48 1.32 -5.24 0.93
N ALA A 49 1.32 -3.97 0.48
CA ALA A 49 0.42 -3.48 -0.55
C ALA A 49 0.61 -4.20 -1.89
N THR A 50 1.86 -4.46 -2.29
CA THR A 50 2.17 -5.18 -3.54
C THR A 50 1.73 -6.64 -3.46
N GLY A 51 1.95 -7.33 -2.34
CA GLY A 51 1.45 -8.69 -2.12
C GLY A 51 -0.09 -8.74 -2.14
N THR A 52 -0.75 -7.76 -1.52
CA THR A 52 -2.21 -7.63 -1.56
C THR A 52 -2.72 -7.34 -2.97
N SER A 53 -2.00 -6.53 -3.76
CA SER A 53 -2.34 -6.28 -5.18
C SER A 53 -2.29 -7.56 -6.01
N ALA A 54 -1.31 -8.44 -5.76
CA ALA A 54 -1.23 -9.74 -6.44
C ALA A 54 -2.45 -10.62 -6.11
N ALA A 55 -2.81 -10.74 -4.84
CA ALA A 55 -4.00 -11.49 -4.43
C ALA A 55 -5.29 -10.88 -5.00
N THR A 56 -5.37 -9.55 -5.09
CA THR A 56 -6.50 -8.84 -5.70
C THR A 56 -6.60 -9.15 -7.19
N LEU A 57 -5.47 -9.17 -7.89
CA LEU A 57 -5.40 -9.51 -9.31
C LEU A 57 -5.86 -10.96 -9.56
N ASP A 58 -5.42 -11.91 -8.74
CA ASP A 58 -5.85 -13.31 -8.81
C ASP A 58 -7.36 -13.43 -8.60
N CYS A 59 -7.92 -12.71 -7.63
CA CYS A 59 -9.36 -12.64 -7.38
C CYS A 59 -10.12 -12.12 -8.61
N ILE A 60 -9.65 -11.02 -9.20
CA ILE A 60 -10.22 -10.45 -10.44
C ILE A 60 -10.18 -11.48 -11.57
N VAL A 61 -9.02 -12.06 -11.86
CA VAL A 61 -8.83 -12.99 -12.97
C VAL A 61 -9.71 -14.23 -12.82
N SER A 62 -9.79 -14.78 -11.61
CA SER A 62 -10.66 -15.92 -11.30
C SER A 62 -12.13 -15.61 -11.62
N TYR A 63 -12.60 -14.43 -11.20
CA TYR A 63 -13.98 -14.03 -11.48
C TYR A 63 -14.22 -13.76 -12.98
N LEU A 64 -13.32 -13.04 -13.64
CA LEU A 64 -13.43 -12.72 -15.08
C LEU A 64 -13.43 -13.96 -15.97
N THR A 65 -12.77 -15.04 -15.54
CA THR A 65 -12.67 -16.30 -16.29
C THR A 65 -13.75 -17.33 -15.93
N SER A 66 -14.58 -17.05 -14.94
CA SER A 66 -15.67 -17.95 -14.51
C SER A 66 -17.06 -17.35 -14.75
N ARG A 67 -17.22 -16.03 -14.60
CA ARG A 67 -18.53 -15.37 -14.69
C ARG A 67 -18.99 -15.20 -16.14
N ILE A 68 -20.23 -15.61 -16.41
CA ILE A 68 -20.88 -15.43 -17.71
C ILE A 68 -21.94 -14.34 -17.61
N GLN A 69 -21.91 -13.38 -18.53
CA GLN A 69 -22.95 -12.39 -18.78
C GLN A 69 -23.04 -12.10 -20.28
N PHE A 70 -24.23 -11.77 -20.75
CA PHE A 70 -24.50 -11.51 -22.17
C PHE A 70 -24.04 -12.65 -23.10
N GLY A 71 -24.19 -13.91 -22.64
CA GLY A 71 -23.89 -15.12 -23.40
C GLY A 71 -22.40 -15.49 -23.50
N ARG A 72 -21.50 -14.81 -22.77
CA ARG A 72 -20.06 -15.12 -22.78
C ARG A 72 -19.36 -14.77 -21.44
N LEU A 73 -18.15 -15.28 -21.26
CA LEU A 73 -17.30 -14.92 -20.11
C LEU A 73 -17.06 -13.42 -20.09
N ILE A 74 -17.24 -12.79 -18.93
CA ILE A 74 -17.05 -11.34 -18.81
C ILE A 74 -15.62 -10.90 -19.06
N GLY A 75 -14.62 -11.75 -18.80
CA GLY A 75 -13.22 -11.52 -19.15
C GLY A 75 -12.94 -11.42 -20.65
N SER A 76 -13.91 -11.72 -21.52
CA SER A 76 -13.79 -11.49 -22.97
C SER A 76 -13.93 -10.03 -23.37
N TYR A 77 -14.48 -9.17 -22.51
CA TYR A 77 -14.68 -7.75 -22.81
C TYR A 77 -13.40 -6.95 -22.56
N GLN A 78 -13.01 -6.13 -23.56
CA GLN A 78 -11.78 -5.30 -23.47
C GLN A 78 -11.84 -4.29 -22.34
N SER A 79 -13.03 -3.76 -22.04
CA SER A 79 -13.23 -2.83 -20.92
C SER A 79 -12.86 -3.42 -19.53
N LEU A 80 -12.79 -4.74 -19.42
CA LEU A 80 -12.31 -5.43 -18.21
C LEU A 80 -10.88 -5.93 -18.34
N LYS A 81 -10.48 -6.39 -19.54
CA LYS A 81 -9.11 -6.86 -19.79
C LYS A 81 -8.06 -5.77 -19.60
N HIS A 82 -8.27 -4.58 -20.18
CA HIS A 82 -7.26 -3.53 -20.19
C HIS A 82 -6.93 -3.08 -18.75
N PRO A 83 -7.91 -2.71 -17.90
CA PRO A 83 -7.58 -2.36 -16.52
C PRO A 83 -6.96 -3.51 -15.71
N THR A 84 -7.28 -4.78 -16.05
CA THR A 84 -6.63 -5.94 -15.41
C THR A 84 -5.15 -6.02 -15.77
N VAL A 85 -4.78 -5.74 -17.03
CA VAL A 85 -3.37 -5.65 -17.46
C VAL A 85 -2.68 -4.45 -16.81
N ASP A 86 -3.36 -3.30 -16.70
CA ASP A 86 -2.82 -2.12 -16.04
C ASP A 86 -2.46 -2.39 -14.56
N ILE A 87 -3.27 -3.19 -13.86
CA ILE A 87 -2.95 -3.64 -12.48
C ILE A 87 -1.64 -4.44 -12.47
N LEU A 88 -1.48 -5.40 -13.39
CA LEU A 88 -0.26 -6.21 -13.48
C LEU A 88 0.98 -5.34 -13.72
N LEU A 89 0.91 -4.42 -14.68
CA LEU A 89 2.03 -3.53 -15.01
C LEU A 89 2.43 -2.62 -13.84
N GLN A 90 1.44 -2.03 -13.16
CA GLN A 90 1.69 -1.20 -11.99
C GLN A 90 2.25 -2.01 -10.81
N MET A 91 1.77 -3.24 -10.62
CA MET A 91 2.26 -4.15 -9.57
C MET A 91 3.72 -4.56 -9.82
N ASP A 92 4.10 -4.87 -11.06
CA ASP A 92 5.49 -5.21 -11.40
C ASP A 92 6.41 -4.00 -11.26
N SER A 93 5.93 -2.81 -11.60
CA SER A 93 6.64 -1.56 -11.32
C SER A 93 6.85 -1.35 -9.81
N ALA A 94 5.80 -1.51 -9.00
CA ALA A 94 5.89 -1.41 -7.54
C ALA A 94 6.89 -2.43 -6.96
N ARG A 95 6.85 -3.67 -7.43
CA ARG A 95 7.76 -4.74 -7.01
C ARG A 95 9.22 -4.39 -7.31
N SER A 96 9.49 -3.84 -8.50
CA SER A 96 10.83 -3.42 -8.89
C SER A 96 11.36 -2.30 -7.99
N LEU A 97 10.52 -1.32 -7.65
CA LEU A 97 10.88 -0.23 -6.73
C LEU A 97 11.13 -0.74 -5.31
N ILE A 98 10.36 -1.73 -4.82
CA ILE A 98 10.58 -2.34 -3.50
C ILE A 98 11.93 -3.07 -3.46
N TYR A 99 12.25 -3.85 -4.49
CA TYR A 99 13.54 -4.53 -4.56
C TYR A 99 14.70 -3.54 -4.64
N HIS A 100 14.56 -2.48 -5.44
CA HIS A 100 15.54 -1.41 -5.46
C HIS A 100 15.72 -0.77 -4.07
N ALA A 101 14.64 -0.38 -3.40
CA ALA A 101 14.71 0.18 -2.06
C ALA A 101 15.38 -0.78 -1.06
N ALA A 102 15.10 -2.08 -1.15
CA ALA A 102 15.72 -3.08 -0.29
C ALA A 102 17.22 -3.25 -0.57
N THR A 103 17.70 -3.02 -1.79
CA THR A 103 19.13 -3.13 -2.14
C THR A 103 19.95 -1.90 -1.74
N VAL A 104 19.31 -0.72 -1.62
CA VAL A 104 20.01 0.51 -1.21
C VAL A 104 19.89 0.81 0.30
N LEU A 105 19.06 0.03 1.02
CA LEU A 105 19.04 0.05 2.48
C LEU A 105 20.28 -0.69 3.00
N ASP A 106 21.08 0.01 3.83
CA ASP A 106 22.28 -0.52 4.45
C ASP A 106 22.15 -0.48 5.99
N GLU A 107 23.13 -1.00 6.71
CA GLU A 107 23.21 -0.85 8.16
C GLU A 107 23.49 0.62 8.53
N GLY A 108 22.78 1.11 9.53
CA GLY A 108 22.93 2.49 10.01
C GLY A 108 21.74 3.38 9.65
N PRO A 109 21.90 4.70 9.76
CA PRO A 109 20.86 5.67 9.39
C PRO A 109 20.50 5.59 7.90
N VAL A 110 19.20 5.73 7.58
CA VAL A 110 18.74 5.70 6.19
C VAL A 110 19.39 6.82 5.39
N SER A 111 20.10 6.46 4.32
CA SER A 111 20.72 7.41 3.39
C SER A 111 19.67 8.17 2.56
N GLU A 112 20.08 9.24 1.89
CA GLU A 112 19.19 9.99 1.00
C GLU A 112 18.71 9.13 -0.18
N ASP A 113 19.59 8.36 -0.79
CA ASP A 113 19.22 7.42 -1.87
C ASP A 113 18.18 6.37 -1.39
N ALA A 114 18.38 5.83 -0.18
CA ALA A 114 17.43 4.90 0.41
C ALA A 114 16.09 5.58 0.78
N GLU A 115 16.13 6.85 1.23
CA GLU A 115 14.92 7.64 1.45
C GLU A 115 14.13 7.83 0.15
N ILE A 116 14.80 8.23 -0.93
CA ILE A 116 14.19 8.38 -2.27
C ILE A 116 13.55 7.07 -2.70
N ALA A 117 14.29 5.97 -2.64
CA ALA A 117 13.80 4.65 -3.06
C ALA A 117 12.59 4.17 -2.23
N CYS A 118 12.62 4.33 -0.90
CA CYS A 118 11.50 3.97 -0.02
C CYS A 118 10.24 4.79 -0.33
N ARG A 119 10.40 6.09 -0.57
CA ARG A 119 9.28 6.99 -0.91
C ARG A 119 8.65 6.64 -2.27
N MET A 120 9.48 6.35 -3.27
CA MET A 120 9.01 5.91 -4.58
C MET A 120 8.22 4.61 -4.48
N ALA A 121 8.77 3.60 -3.79
CA ALA A 121 8.13 2.31 -3.58
C ALA A 121 6.77 2.45 -2.87
N LYS A 122 6.70 3.27 -1.80
CA LYS A 122 5.46 3.49 -1.04
C LYS A 122 4.37 4.15 -1.89
N ALA A 123 4.72 5.21 -2.61
CA ALA A 123 3.76 5.93 -3.45
C ALA A 123 3.18 4.99 -4.53
N GLN A 124 4.05 4.29 -5.28
CA GLN A 124 3.62 3.40 -6.35
C GLN A 124 2.77 2.23 -5.83
N ALA A 125 3.24 1.54 -4.79
CA ALA A 125 2.58 0.32 -4.30
C ALA A 125 1.18 0.59 -3.73
N THR A 126 0.99 1.69 -3.00
CA THR A 126 -0.32 2.00 -2.41
C THR A 126 -1.33 2.52 -3.41
N GLU A 127 -0.90 3.27 -4.44
CA GLU A 127 -1.77 3.64 -5.56
C GLU A 127 -2.17 2.42 -6.40
N THR A 128 -1.22 1.51 -6.65
CA THR A 128 -1.51 0.24 -7.33
C THR A 128 -2.57 -0.57 -6.59
N LEU A 129 -2.42 -0.72 -5.27
CA LEU A 129 -3.40 -1.45 -4.47
C LEU A 129 -4.77 -0.77 -4.46
N LEU A 130 -4.79 0.57 -4.38
CA LEU A 130 -6.04 1.32 -4.42
C LEU A 130 -6.76 1.12 -5.75
N PHE A 131 -6.03 1.21 -6.87
CA PHE A 131 -6.57 0.96 -8.20
C PHE A 131 -7.06 -0.49 -8.35
N ALA A 132 -6.27 -1.47 -7.91
CA ALA A 132 -6.64 -2.89 -7.96
C ALA A 132 -7.91 -3.18 -7.14
N GLY A 133 -7.98 -2.67 -5.91
CA GLY A 133 -9.14 -2.85 -5.03
C GLY A 133 -10.41 -2.21 -5.59
N ASP A 134 -10.32 -1.01 -6.15
CA ASP A 134 -11.43 -0.34 -6.83
C ASP A 134 -11.92 -1.15 -8.04
N ARG A 135 -11.00 -1.64 -8.88
CA ARG A 135 -11.35 -2.50 -10.02
C ARG A 135 -11.94 -3.83 -9.57
N ALA A 136 -11.44 -4.42 -8.49
CA ALA A 136 -12.00 -5.66 -7.95
C ALA A 136 -13.47 -5.48 -7.57
N VAL A 137 -13.80 -4.44 -6.80
CA VAL A 137 -15.20 -4.15 -6.43
C VAL A 137 -16.05 -3.90 -7.68
N GLN A 138 -15.58 -3.07 -8.61
CA GLN A 138 -16.30 -2.74 -9.83
C GLN A 138 -16.59 -3.97 -10.69
N PHE A 139 -15.60 -4.87 -10.87
CA PHE A 139 -15.73 -6.02 -11.76
C PHE A 139 -16.62 -7.13 -11.19
N HIS A 140 -16.69 -7.24 -9.86
CA HIS A 140 -17.62 -8.15 -9.18
C HIS A 140 -19.06 -7.61 -9.15
N GLY A 141 -19.27 -6.34 -9.51
CA GLY A 141 -20.59 -5.70 -9.53
C GLY A 141 -21.25 -5.70 -8.15
N GLY A 142 -22.54 -6.03 -8.08
CA GLY A 142 -23.27 -6.04 -6.82
C GLY A 142 -22.72 -6.98 -5.73
N MET A 143 -21.92 -7.97 -6.08
CA MET A 143 -21.23 -8.84 -5.12
C MET A 143 -20.00 -8.15 -4.50
N GLY A 144 -19.33 -7.27 -5.25
CA GLY A 144 -18.03 -6.71 -4.89
C GLY A 144 -18.00 -5.86 -3.62
N PHE A 145 -19.16 -5.38 -3.15
CA PHE A 145 -19.25 -4.61 -1.89
C PHE A 145 -19.92 -5.39 -0.75
N THR A 146 -20.18 -6.68 -0.95
CA THR A 146 -20.73 -7.55 0.10
C THR A 146 -19.62 -8.24 0.89
N TYR A 147 -19.94 -8.73 2.09
CA TYR A 147 -19.02 -9.53 2.89
C TYR A 147 -18.81 -10.96 2.35
N ASP A 148 -19.60 -11.36 1.35
CA ASP A 148 -19.45 -12.65 0.69
C ASP A 148 -18.37 -12.64 -0.41
N CYS A 149 -17.74 -11.48 -0.65
CA CYS A 149 -16.72 -11.28 -1.67
C CYS A 149 -15.48 -10.61 -1.10
N ASP A 150 -14.31 -11.21 -1.30
CA ASP A 150 -13.03 -10.68 -0.80
C ASP A 150 -12.63 -9.33 -1.43
N ALA A 151 -13.22 -8.96 -2.58
CA ALA A 151 -12.97 -7.67 -3.23
C ALA A 151 -13.14 -6.48 -2.27
N MET A 152 -14.15 -6.54 -1.41
CA MET A 152 -14.42 -5.52 -0.39
C MET A 152 -13.30 -5.46 0.67
N LEU A 153 -12.68 -6.58 1.02
CA LEU A 153 -11.58 -6.61 1.97
C LEU A 153 -10.32 -5.96 1.38
N TYR A 154 -10.05 -6.18 0.10
CA TYR A 154 -8.91 -5.56 -0.58
C TYR A 154 -9.01 -4.05 -0.69
N ILE A 155 -10.17 -3.49 -1.03
CA ILE A 155 -10.33 -2.03 -1.08
C ILE A 155 -10.23 -1.39 0.31
N ARG A 156 -10.73 -2.04 1.37
CA ARG A 156 -10.57 -1.58 2.76
C ARG A 156 -9.10 -1.58 3.19
N ARG A 157 -8.34 -2.64 2.84
CA ARG A 157 -6.90 -2.70 3.06
C ARG A 157 -6.17 -1.59 2.30
N ALA A 158 -6.56 -1.31 1.05
CA ALA A 158 -6.00 -0.24 0.25
C ALA A 158 -6.20 1.13 0.91
N GLN A 159 -7.42 1.41 1.35
CA GLN A 159 -7.76 2.65 2.05
C GLN A 159 -6.97 2.83 3.36
N TRP A 160 -6.73 1.75 4.10
CA TRP A 160 -5.89 1.80 5.28
C TRP A 160 -4.42 2.02 4.92
N ALA A 161 -3.87 1.24 3.99
CA ALA A 161 -2.45 1.24 3.64
C ALA A 161 -1.97 2.58 3.08
N GLN A 162 -2.81 3.27 2.29
CA GLN A 162 -2.41 4.55 1.68
C GLN A 162 -2.08 5.62 2.73
N HIS A 163 -2.75 5.62 3.89
CA HIS A 163 -2.55 6.63 4.93
C HIS A 163 -1.44 6.28 5.93
N GLN A 164 -0.94 5.03 5.93
CA GLN A 164 0.15 4.66 6.82
C GLN A 164 1.47 5.26 6.33
N TYR A 165 2.21 5.91 7.23
CA TYR A 165 3.51 6.55 6.96
C TYR A 165 3.51 7.60 5.84
N GLY A 166 2.35 8.16 5.52
CA GLY A 166 2.15 9.14 4.45
C GLY A 166 1.54 8.53 3.18
N ASP A 167 0.72 9.31 2.50
CA ASP A 167 0.11 8.95 1.22
C ASP A 167 1.04 9.24 0.02
N ALA A 168 0.61 8.90 -1.17
CA ALA A 168 1.41 9.10 -2.38
C ALA A 168 1.72 10.59 -2.64
N GLN A 169 0.80 11.50 -2.33
CA GLN A 169 1.03 12.94 -2.48
C GLN A 169 2.10 13.42 -1.49
N HIS A 170 2.02 13.01 -0.23
CA HIS A 170 3.03 13.30 0.78
C HIS A 170 4.43 12.84 0.33
N HIS A 171 4.55 11.61 -0.16
CA HIS A 171 5.84 11.09 -0.63
C HIS A 171 6.36 11.85 -1.85
N ARG A 172 5.50 12.18 -2.82
CA ARG A 172 5.90 12.97 -4.02
C ARG A 172 6.35 14.37 -3.68
N LEU A 173 5.71 15.04 -2.71
CA LEU A 173 6.15 16.36 -2.25
C LEU A 173 7.54 16.33 -1.61
N HIS A 174 7.87 15.26 -0.88
CA HIS A 174 9.22 15.08 -0.33
C HIS A 174 10.24 14.73 -1.42
N LEU A 175 9.86 13.85 -2.36
CA LEU A 175 10.72 13.51 -3.50
C LEU A 175 11.06 14.72 -4.36
N ALA A 176 10.09 15.62 -4.57
CA ALA A 176 10.34 16.85 -5.33
C ALA A 176 11.45 17.69 -4.72
N LYS A 177 11.49 17.81 -3.39
CA LYS A 177 12.56 18.54 -2.68
C LYS A 177 13.92 17.84 -2.77
N LEU A 178 13.95 16.52 -2.72
CA LEU A 178 15.19 15.73 -2.77
C LEU A 178 15.79 15.63 -4.19
N LEU A 179 14.95 15.72 -5.22
CA LEU A 179 15.36 15.51 -6.61
C LEU A 179 15.51 16.81 -7.42
N LEU A 180 14.89 17.92 -6.99
CA LEU A 180 14.81 19.15 -7.78
C LEU A 180 15.47 20.36 -7.10
N ASP A 181 15.74 20.31 -5.80
CA ASP A 181 16.48 21.33 -5.04
C ASP A 181 17.96 20.95 -4.91
#